data_08e42036252466333a42ef7a61c47de2
#
_entry.id   08e42036252466333a42ef7a61c47de2
#
_cell.length_a   1.000
_cell.length_b   1.000
_cell.length_c   1.000
_cell.angle_alpha   90.00
_cell.angle_beta   90.00
_cell.angle_gamma   90.00
#
_symmetry.space_group_name_H-M   'P 1'
#
loop_
_entity.id
_entity.type
_entity.pdbx_description
1 polymer ?
#
loop_
_entity_poly.entity_id
_entity_poly.type
_entity_poly.pdbx_seq_one_letter_code
_entity_poly.pdbx_strand_id
1 'polypeptide(L)'
;MQAAIYTLGCKVNQYETQAMEQELVRRGHTLVPFDQKADVYIVNTCSVTAVSDKKSRQMIRRCRKLNPNAVVAACGCYVQTHAEEAAGLDVDLIAGTGDRMAFLDLLEQVGREKQVTMLDDALRRREFEVLPAGGMAERTRAMLKVEDGCVNFCTYCIIPYARGPVRSLPKAEAVAQTEHLRQEGYRELVFTGIEISSWGRDLKNGESLIDLLEAVSAAAGDMRLRLGSLEPRTITEDFCRRAAALPHLCPHFHLSLQSGCDATLKRMNRKYDTARFRESVRLLNQYFHRPAVTTDLICGFPEETEEEFGQTLAFIEECGFAAMHIFPYSIRPGTKAAAMGQVPPAVKEQRTARAGQVAERMHRAYLEGCVGQVYPVLFEQAKDGLYTGHAPNYMEVGVAADGLHNVILDVKITGVDGEILRGELT
;
A
#
# COMPACT_ATOMS: atom_id res chain seq x y z
N MET A 1 5.34 -20.14 -22.57
CA MET A 1 6.15 -20.50 -21.39
C MET A 1 5.25 -20.51 -20.16
N GLN A 2 5.59 -21.33 -19.16
CA GLN A 2 4.99 -21.24 -17.83
C GLN A 2 5.74 -20.19 -17.00
N ALA A 3 5.04 -19.18 -16.53
CA ALA A 3 5.60 -18.09 -15.74
C ALA A 3 5.01 -18.07 -14.33
N ALA A 4 5.86 -17.87 -13.33
CA ALA A 4 5.47 -17.74 -11.93
C ALA A 4 6.00 -16.41 -11.37
N ILE A 5 5.14 -15.65 -10.71
CA ILE A 5 5.51 -14.34 -10.13
C ILE A 5 5.36 -14.39 -8.61
N TYR A 6 6.35 -13.85 -7.91
CA TYR A 6 6.29 -13.61 -6.46
C TYR A 6 6.43 -12.14 -6.16
N THR A 7 5.45 -11.58 -5.48
CA THR A 7 5.41 -10.16 -5.13
C THR A 7 5.70 -9.93 -3.66
N LEU A 8 6.63 -9.03 -3.40
CA LEU A 8 6.90 -8.51 -2.07
C LEU A 8 6.54 -7.03 -2.01
N GLY A 9 6.11 -6.56 -0.85
CA GLY A 9 5.99 -5.14 -0.55
C GLY A 9 4.57 -4.57 -0.61
N CYS A 10 4.45 -3.35 -1.14
CA CYS A 10 3.26 -2.52 -1.05
C CYS A 10 2.24 -2.78 -2.17
N LYS A 11 1.10 -2.09 -2.08
CA LYS A 11 0.04 -2.14 -3.10
C LYS A 11 0.53 -1.72 -4.50
N VAL A 12 1.53 -0.82 -4.59
CA VAL A 12 2.13 -0.44 -5.87
C VAL A 12 2.83 -1.64 -6.53
N ASN A 13 3.62 -2.42 -5.77
CA ASN A 13 4.24 -3.64 -6.30
C ASN A 13 3.17 -4.67 -6.71
N GLN A 14 2.09 -4.79 -5.94
CA GLN A 14 0.98 -5.68 -6.29
C GLN A 14 0.30 -5.27 -7.60
N TYR A 15 0.02 -3.97 -7.76
CA TYR A 15 -0.53 -3.42 -9.00
C TYR A 15 0.39 -3.69 -10.21
N GLU A 16 1.69 -3.41 -10.07
CA GLU A 16 2.68 -3.65 -11.11
C GLU A 16 2.77 -5.14 -11.47
N THR A 17 2.68 -6.03 -10.49
CA THR A 17 2.64 -7.48 -10.72
C THR A 17 1.38 -7.88 -11.49
N GLN A 18 0.21 -7.37 -11.10
CA GLN A 18 -1.04 -7.67 -11.82
C GLN A 18 -0.98 -7.23 -13.29
N ALA A 19 -0.40 -6.06 -13.55
CA ALA A 19 -0.20 -5.60 -14.93
C ALA A 19 0.75 -6.51 -15.72
N MET A 20 1.84 -6.98 -15.10
CA MET A 20 2.75 -7.95 -15.72
C MET A 20 2.08 -9.31 -15.97
N GLU A 21 1.25 -9.79 -15.04
CA GLU A 21 0.48 -11.03 -15.17
C GLU A 21 -0.49 -10.95 -16.35
N GLN A 22 -1.23 -9.86 -16.47
CA GLN A 22 -2.15 -9.62 -17.60
C GLN A 22 -1.39 -9.62 -18.94
N GLU A 23 -0.28 -8.90 -19.01
CA GLU A 23 0.52 -8.81 -20.22
C GLU A 23 1.13 -10.14 -20.61
N LEU A 24 1.62 -10.94 -19.67
CA LEU A 24 2.13 -12.29 -19.94
C LEU A 24 1.02 -13.20 -20.51
N VAL A 25 -0.17 -13.16 -19.95
CA VAL A 25 -1.33 -13.89 -20.47
C VAL A 25 -1.70 -13.43 -21.88
N ARG A 26 -1.72 -12.11 -22.12
CA ARG A 26 -1.98 -11.52 -23.45
C ARG A 26 -0.95 -11.97 -24.50
N ARG A 27 0.31 -12.18 -24.09
CA ARG A 27 1.39 -12.70 -24.94
C ARG A 27 1.34 -14.21 -25.13
N GLY A 28 0.36 -14.90 -24.55
CA GLY A 28 0.17 -16.33 -24.69
C GLY A 28 0.97 -17.20 -23.71
N HIS A 29 1.46 -16.62 -22.62
CA HIS A 29 2.09 -17.35 -21.54
C HIS A 29 1.05 -17.87 -20.54
N THR A 30 1.40 -18.93 -19.81
CA THR A 30 0.55 -19.52 -18.76
C THR A 30 1.11 -19.16 -17.39
N LEU A 31 0.28 -18.58 -16.54
CA LEU A 31 0.65 -18.32 -15.15
C LEU A 31 0.47 -19.58 -14.31
N VAL A 32 1.45 -19.87 -13.48
CA VAL A 32 1.42 -20.99 -12.53
C VAL A 32 1.75 -20.49 -11.12
N PRO A 33 1.27 -21.18 -10.06
CA PRO A 33 1.65 -20.87 -8.68
C PRO A 33 3.17 -20.89 -8.48
N PHE A 34 3.69 -19.96 -7.67
CA PHE A 34 5.12 -19.76 -7.50
C PHE A 34 5.88 -20.95 -6.91
N ASP A 35 5.21 -21.82 -6.20
CA ASP A 35 5.78 -23.05 -5.61
C ASP A 35 5.82 -24.23 -6.58
N GLN A 36 5.25 -24.08 -7.78
CA GLN A 36 5.30 -25.07 -8.85
C GLN A 36 6.52 -24.85 -9.77
N LYS A 37 6.84 -25.88 -10.56
CA LYS A 37 7.88 -25.79 -11.57
C LYS A 37 7.41 -24.88 -12.71
N ALA A 38 8.19 -23.82 -13.01
CA ALA A 38 7.95 -22.89 -14.10
C ALA A 38 9.18 -22.77 -15.01
N ASP A 39 8.97 -22.27 -16.23
CA ASP A 39 10.06 -21.95 -17.16
C ASP A 39 10.73 -20.64 -16.78
N VAL A 40 9.95 -19.72 -16.22
CA VAL A 40 10.37 -18.38 -15.80
C VAL A 40 9.84 -18.08 -14.41
N TYR A 41 10.70 -17.57 -13.54
CA TYR A 41 10.32 -16.98 -12.26
C TYR A 41 10.62 -15.48 -12.23
N ILE A 42 9.63 -14.69 -11.89
CA ILE A 42 9.77 -13.24 -11.66
C ILE A 42 9.61 -12.96 -10.16
N VAL A 43 10.58 -12.26 -9.56
CA VAL A 43 10.49 -11.79 -8.17
C VAL A 43 10.40 -10.27 -8.17
N ASN A 44 9.20 -9.73 -7.90
CA ASN A 44 8.99 -8.29 -7.71
C ASN A 44 9.34 -7.94 -6.26
N THR A 45 10.48 -7.29 -6.07
CA THR A 45 11.17 -7.13 -4.79
C THR A 45 10.78 -5.87 -4.04
N CYS A 46 10.92 -5.91 -2.72
CA CYS A 46 10.68 -4.77 -1.81
C CYS A 46 11.93 -4.42 -1.02
N SER A 47 12.10 -3.12 -0.68
CA SER A 47 13.20 -2.59 0.12
C SER A 47 12.74 -1.64 1.24
N VAL A 48 11.50 -1.73 1.70
CA VAL A 48 10.99 -0.85 2.77
C VAL A 48 11.64 -1.18 4.13
N THR A 49 11.91 -2.46 4.39
CA THR A 49 12.56 -2.92 5.63
C THR A 49 13.70 -3.90 5.34
N ALA A 50 14.64 -4.06 6.28
CA ALA A 50 15.71 -5.07 6.20
C ALA A 50 15.14 -6.51 6.10
N VAL A 51 14.00 -6.76 6.73
CA VAL A 51 13.28 -8.04 6.62
C VAL A 51 12.81 -8.26 5.19
N SER A 52 12.28 -7.22 4.52
CA SER A 52 11.86 -7.29 3.12
C SER A 52 13.03 -7.57 2.18
N ASP A 53 14.21 -6.98 2.41
CA ASP A 53 15.42 -7.28 1.63
C ASP A 53 15.86 -8.73 1.81
N LYS A 54 15.90 -9.20 3.07
CA LYS A 54 16.23 -10.61 3.36
C LYS A 54 15.27 -11.56 2.65
N LYS A 55 13.98 -11.27 2.69
CA LYS A 55 12.94 -12.07 2.04
C LYS A 55 13.05 -12.01 0.50
N SER A 56 13.37 -10.84 -0.07
CA SER A 56 13.65 -10.68 -1.51
C SER A 56 14.78 -11.62 -1.96
N ARG A 57 15.93 -11.58 -1.27
CA ARG A 57 17.06 -12.50 -1.56
C ARG A 57 16.69 -13.97 -1.40
N GLN A 58 15.93 -14.30 -0.36
CA GLN A 58 15.49 -15.67 -0.11
C GLN A 58 14.60 -16.19 -1.25
N MET A 59 13.67 -15.38 -1.72
CA MET A 59 12.75 -15.79 -2.80
C MET A 59 13.48 -15.93 -4.13
N ILE A 60 14.40 -15.04 -4.45
CA ILE A 60 15.26 -15.16 -5.64
C ILE A 60 16.03 -16.49 -5.60
N ARG A 61 16.70 -16.81 -4.50
CA ARG A 61 17.43 -18.08 -4.36
C ARG A 61 16.52 -19.33 -4.42
N ARG A 62 15.24 -19.18 -4.03
CA ARG A 62 14.26 -20.27 -4.08
C ARG A 62 13.94 -20.67 -5.51
N CYS A 63 13.93 -19.74 -6.46
CA CYS A 63 13.60 -20.01 -7.86
C CYS A 63 14.49 -21.13 -8.45
N ARG A 64 15.80 -21.06 -8.22
CA ARG A 64 16.75 -22.10 -8.70
C ARG A 64 16.55 -23.45 -8.05
N LYS A 65 16.03 -23.49 -6.81
CA LYS A 65 15.70 -24.76 -6.14
C LYS A 65 14.44 -25.41 -6.72
N LEU A 66 13.47 -24.60 -7.17
CA LEU A 66 12.23 -25.07 -7.78
C LEU A 66 12.47 -25.60 -9.22
N ASN A 67 13.24 -24.88 -10.00
CA ASN A 67 13.67 -25.32 -11.32
C ASN A 67 15.09 -24.77 -11.65
N PRO A 68 16.14 -25.61 -11.57
CA PRO A 68 17.50 -25.21 -11.89
C PRO A 68 17.67 -24.67 -13.34
N ASN A 69 16.76 -25.02 -14.25
CA ASN A 69 16.82 -24.63 -15.65
C ASN A 69 15.94 -23.42 -16.01
N ALA A 70 15.16 -22.88 -15.06
CA ALA A 70 14.31 -21.72 -15.32
C ALA A 70 15.13 -20.45 -15.56
N VAL A 71 14.56 -19.50 -16.28
CA VAL A 71 15.00 -18.11 -16.27
C VAL A 71 14.54 -17.46 -14.96
N VAL A 72 15.45 -16.82 -14.24
CA VAL A 72 15.14 -16.09 -13.00
C VAL A 72 15.31 -14.60 -13.24
N ALA A 73 14.22 -13.87 -13.09
CA ALA A 73 14.18 -12.42 -13.25
C ALA A 73 13.83 -11.75 -11.90
N ALA A 74 14.55 -10.72 -11.55
CA ALA A 74 14.28 -9.91 -10.36
C ALA A 74 14.06 -8.44 -10.74
N CYS A 75 13.01 -7.84 -10.22
CA CYS A 75 12.71 -6.43 -10.42
C CYS A 75 12.24 -5.77 -9.11
N GLY A 76 12.02 -4.46 -9.13
CA GLY A 76 11.44 -3.73 -8.00
C GLY A 76 12.45 -2.99 -7.13
N CYS A 77 11.98 -2.54 -5.94
CA CYS A 77 12.71 -1.56 -5.12
C CYS A 77 14.05 -2.07 -4.58
N TYR A 78 14.13 -3.35 -4.15
CA TYR A 78 15.40 -3.90 -3.67
C TYR A 78 16.45 -3.93 -4.80
N VAL A 79 16.07 -4.39 -5.96
CA VAL A 79 16.96 -4.44 -7.13
C VAL A 79 17.43 -3.03 -7.52
N GLN A 80 16.53 -2.05 -7.54
CA GLN A 80 16.85 -0.67 -7.87
C GLN A 80 17.87 -0.05 -6.91
N THR A 81 17.81 -0.40 -5.62
CA THR A 81 18.66 0.22 -4.58
C THR A 81 19.90 -0.60 -4.19
N HIS A 82 19.94 -1.89 -4.55
CA HIS A 82 21.01 -2.84 -4.21
C HIS A 82 21.42 -3.67 -5.44
N ALA A 83 21.65 -2.99 -6.55
CA ALA A 83 21.90 -3.63 -7.85
C ALA A 83 23.11 -4.59 -7.83
N GLU A 84 24.22 -4.19 -7.21
CA GLU A 84 25.44 -5.01 -7.13
C GLU A 84 25.19 -6.28 -6.29
N GLU A 85 24.46 -6.16 -5.17
CA GLU A 85 24.09 -7.32 -4.35
C GLU A 85 23.14 -8.25 -5.11
N ALA A 86 22.16 -7.69 -5.84
CA ALA A 86 21.23 -8.45 -6.66
C ALA A 86 21.95 -9.20 -7.79
N ALA A 87 22.96 -8.59 -8.42
CA ALA A 87 23.76 -9.20 -9.48
C ALA A 87 24.53 -10.44 -8.99
N GLY A 88 24.87 -10.50 -7.70
CA GLY A 88 25.50 -11.67 -7.07
C GLY A 88 24.53 -12.82 -6.71
N LEU A 89 23.23 -12.72 -7.04
CA LEU A 89 22.20 -13.69 -6.66
C LEU A 89 21.80 -14.59 -7.82
N ASP A 90 22.62 -15.19 -8.58
CA ASP A 90 22.26 -16.14 -9.65
C ASP A 90 20.91 -15.81 -10.36
N VAL A 91 20.82 -14.59 -10.88
CA VAL A 91 19.67 -14.00 -11.59
C VAL A 91 20.05 -13.81 -13.06
N ASP A 92 19.16 -14.14 -13.98
CA ASP A 92 19.42 -13.97 -15.43
C ASP A 92 19.03 -12.59 -15.93
N LEU A 93 17.95 -11.99 -15.38
CA LEU A 93 17.49 -10.65 -15.72
C LEU A 93 17.29 -9.80 -14.46
N ILE A 94 17.94 -8.65 -14.41
CA ILE A 94 17.85 -7.67 -13.31
C ILE A 94 17.22 -6.39 -13.86
N ALA A 95 16.10 -5.95 -13.27
CA ALA A 95 15.44 -4.71 -13.63
C ALA A 95 15.05 -3.88 -12.39
N GLY A 96 15.06 -2.57 -12.56
CA GLY A 96 14.67 -1.64 -11.50
C GLY A 96 13.15 -1.57 -11.26
N THR A 97 12.69 -0.37 -10.93
CA THR A 97 11.27 -0.06 -10.69
C THR A 97 10.58 0.63 -11.87
N GLY A 98 11.23 0.81 -13.00
CA GLY A 98 10.68 1.43 -14.21
C GLY A 98 10.46 0.44 -15.33
N ASP A 99 9.64 0.84 -16.30
CA ASP A 99 9.38 0.19 -17.59
C ASP A 99 9.13 -1.32 -17.53
N ARG A 100 7.95 -1.66 -17.00
CA ARG A 100 7.52 -3.06 -16.85
C ARG A 100 7.32 -3.76 -18.19
N MET A 101 6.93 -3.01 -19.23
CA MET A 101 6.72 -3.59 -20.55
C MET A 101 8.05 -3.94 -21.21
N ALA A 102 9.04 -3.04 -21.19
CA ALA A 102 10.40 -3.33 -21.67
C ALA A 102 11.08 -4.46 -20.87
N PHE A 103 10.80 -4.56 -19.57
CA PHE A 103 11.25 -5.69 -18.75
C PHE A 103 10.71 -7.03 -19.28
N LEU A 104 9.42 -7.09 -19.62
CA LEU A 104 8.82 -8.31 -20.20
C LEU A 104 9.35 -8.61 -21.61
N ASP A 105 9.63 -7.57 -22.43
CA ASP A 105 10.23 -7.75 -23.74
C ASP A 105 11.62 -8.37 -23.64
N LEU A 106 12.43 -7.92 -22.68
CA LEU A 106 13.73 -8.51 -22.39
C LEU A 106 13.61 -9.94 -21.83
N LEU A 107 12.61 -10.19 -20.99
CA LEU A 107 12.39 -11.50 -20.39
C LEU A 107 12.18 -12.61 -21.43
N GLU A 108 11.50 -12.29 -22.53
CA GLU A 108 11.28 -13.24 -23.65
C GLU A 108 12.54 -13.52 -24.47
N GLN A 109 13.55 -12.64 -24.40
CA GLN A 109 14.78 -12.73 -25.16
C GLN A 109 15.96 -13.27 -24.32
N VAL A 110 15.86 -13.19 -22.99
CA VAL A 110 16.95 -13.56 -22.09
C VAL A 110 17.10 -15.10 -22.04
N GLY A 111 18.34 -15.55 -22.33
CA GLY A 111 18.80 -16.91 -22.03
C GLY A 111 19.61 -16.92 -20.72
N ARG A 112 20.03 -18.14 -20.32
CA ARG A 112 20.84 -18.34 -19.11
C ARG A 112 22.34 -18.11 -19.28
N GLU A 113 22.78 -17.88 -20.48
CA GLU A 113 24.20 -17.80 -20.82
C GLU A 113 24.86 -16.48 -20.36
N LYS A 114 24.07 -15.39 -20.24
CA LYS A 114 24.54 -14.09 -19.86
C LYS A 114 23.49 -13.31 -19.07
N GLN A 115 23.86 -12.86 -17.86
CA GLN A 115 23.03 -11.94 -17.08
C GLN A 115 22.79 -10.61 -17.81
N VAL A 116 21.53 -10.21 -17.89
CA VAL A 116 21.10 -8.94 -18.47
C VAL A 116 20.66 -7.99 -17.35
N THR A 117 21.10 -6.73 -17.41
CA THR A 117 20.73 -5.70 -16.43
C THR A 117 20.06 -4.53 -17.13
N MET A 118 18.85 -4.18 -16.69
CA MET A 118 18.05 -3.04 -17.12
C MET A 118 17.79 -2.13 -15.91
N LEU A 119 18.71 -1.21 -15.67
CA LEU A 119 18.62 -0.23 -14.59
C LEU A 119 18.79 1.17 -15.13
N ASP A 120 17.99 2.08 -14.64
CA ASP A 120 18.07 3.51 -14.93
C ASP A 120 18.26 4.30 -13.62
N ASP A 121 18.60 5.58 -13.75
CA ASP A 121 18.62 6.50 -12.62
C ASP A 121 17.17 6.95 -12.30
N ALA A 122 16.57 6.34 -11.26
CA ALA A 122 15.21 6.64 -10.85
C ALA A 122 14.98 8.16 -10.60
N LEU A 123 16.00 8.91 -10.14
CA LEU A 123 15.88 10.34 -9.88
C LEU A 123 15.71 11.20 -11.15
N ARG A 124 16.00 10.63 -12.32
CA ARG A 124 15.83 11.31 -13.63
C ARG A 124 14.49 11.06 -14.29
N ARG A 125 13.68 10.15 -13.77
CA ARG A 125 12.35 9.84 -14.35
C ARG A 125 11.43 11.05 -14.29
N ARG A 126 10.64 11.26 -15.34
CA ARG A 126 9.70 12.38 -15.44
C ARG A 126 8.30 11.95 -15.88
N GLU A 127 8.18 10.79 -16.50
CA GLU A 127 6.92 10.29 -17.05
C GLU A 127 6.33 9.22 -16.14
N PHE A 128 5.02 9.22 -16.03
CA PHE A 128 4.28 8.16 -15.35
C PHE A 128 4.16 6.96 -16.29
N GLU A 129 4.49 5.78 -15.79
CA GLU A 129 4.29 4.53 -16.53
C GLU A 129 2.82 4.11 -16.40
N VAL A 130 2.07 4.24 -17.49
CA VAL A 130 0.67 3.80 -17.56
C VAL A 130 0.66 2.29 -17.77
N LEU A 131 0.12 1.58 -16.81
CA LEU A 131 -0.04 0.12 -16.84
C LEU A 131 -1.53 -0.22 -16.78
N PRO A 132 -1.96 -1.35 -17.37
CA PRO A 132 -3.35 -1.76 -17.30
C PRO A 132 -3.77 -2.08 -15.86
N ALA A 133 -4.96 -1.61 -15.47
CA ALA A 133 -5.60 -1.96 -14.21
C ALA A 133 -6.62 -3.09 -14.43
N GLY A 134 -6.95 -3.85 -13.38
CA GLY A 134 -7.96 -4.92 -13.45
C GLY A 134 -7.43 -6.29 -13.86
N GLY A 135 -8.20 -7.03 -14.67
CA GLY A 135 -7.82 -8.32 -15.23
C GLY A 135 -7.81 -9.51 -14.26
N MET A 136 -8.36 -9.36 -13.05
CA MET A 136 -8.46 -10.43 -12.06
C MET A 136 -9.94 -10.70 -11.73
N ALA A 137 -10.57 -11.53 -12.53
CA ALA A 137 -12.01 -11.82 -12.47
C ALA A 137 -12.52 -12.30 -11.09
N GLU A 138 -11.65 -12.88 -10.27
CA GLU A 138 -12.00 -13.37 -8.94
C GLU A 138 -11.90 -12.30 -7.84
N ARG A 139 -11.42 -11.10 -8.15
CA ARG A 139 -11.29 -10.01 -7.17
C ARG A 139 -12.49 -9.08 -7.21
N THR A 140 -12.94 -8.68 -6.04
CA THR A 140 -14.03 -7.72 -5.85
C THR A 140 -13.54 -6.28 -5.86
N ARG A 141 -12.24 -6.06 -5.57
CA ARG A 141 -11.59 -4.76 -5.48
C ARG A 141 -10.46 -4.64 -6.50
N ALA A 142 -10.46 -3.54 -7.25
CA ALA A 142 -9.38 -3.18 -8.15
C ALA A 142 -8.46 -2.12 -7.53
N MET A 143 -7.18 -2.18 -7.85
CA MET A 143 -6.23 -1.11 -7.55
C MET A 143 -6.08 -0.22 -8.78
N LEU A 144 -6.04 1.10 -8.56
CA LEU A 144 -5.68 2.09 -9.57
C LEU A 144 -4.46 2.85 -9.07
N LYS A 145 -3.31 2.63 -9.71
CA LYS A 145 -2.08 3.37 -9.40
C LYS A 145 -2.18 4.76 -10.03
N VAL A 146 -2.37 5.77 -9.19
CA VAL A 146 -2.55 7.15 -9.64
C VAL A 146 -1.29 7.99 -9.51
N GLU A 147 -0.33 7.54 -8.71
CA GLU A 147 0.89 8.28 -8.43
C GLU A 147 2.06 7.32 -8.21
N ASP A 148 3.27 7.72 -8.59
CA ASP A 148 4.52 7.02 -8.30
C ASP A 148 5.62 8.04 -7.97
N GLY A 149 6.52 7.63 -7.06
CA GLY A 149 7.64 8.43 -6.62
C GLY A 149 7.33 9.31 -5.41
N CYS A 150 8.38 9.91 -4.83
CA CYS A 150 8.26 10.77 -3.65
C CYS A 150 9.46 11.72 -3.52
N VAL A 151 9.21 12.98 -3.16
CA VAL A 151 10.26 13.99 -2.94
C VAL A 151 10.33 14.47 -1.49
N ASN A 152 9.71 13.76 -0.55
CA ASN A 152 9.72 14.15 0.87
C ASN A 152 11.09 13.91 1.53
N PHE A 153 11.87 12.94 1.04
CA PHE A 153 13.20 12.60 1.57
C PHE A 153 13.21 12.48 3.09
N CYS A 154 12.21 11.76 3.64
CA CYS A 154 12.21 11.41 5.07
C CYS A 154 13.51 10.70 5.39
N THR A 155 14.13 11.03 6.53
CA THR A 155 15.52 10.62 6.85
C THR A 155 15.72 9.10 6.93
N TYR A 156 14.65 8.35 7.10
CA TYR A 156 14.65 6.87 7.18
C TYR A 156 14.30 6.17 5.85
N CYS A 157 13.84 6.94 4.83
CA CYS A 157 13.15 6.37 3.68
C CYS A 157 14.06 6.23 2.47
N ILE A 158 14.10 5.01 1.90
CA ILE A 158 14.85 4.70 0.68
C ILE A 158 14.03 4.94 -0.60
N ILE A 159 12.73 5.16 -0.49
CA ILE A 159 11.80 5.20 -1.62
C ILE A 159 12.13 6.29 -2.65
N PRO A 160 12.53 7.52 -2.28
CA PRO A 160 12.94 8.51 -3.29
C PRO A 160 14.04 8.01 -4.22
N TYR A 161 14.96 7.21 -3.71
CA TYR A 161 16.07 6.63 -4.50
C TYR A 161 15.63 5.42 -5.33
N ALA A 162 14.61 4.69 -4.86
CA ALA A 162 14.07 3.54 -5.57
C ALA A 162 13.08 3.93 -6.67
N ARG A 163 12.27 4.97 -6.43
CA ARG A 163 11.12 5.32 -7.29
C ARG A 163 11.29 6.66 -8.01
N GLY A 164 12.17 7.54 -7.50
CA GLY A 164 12.41 8.86 -8.08
C GLY A 164 11.35 9.91 -7.71
N PRO A 165 11.27 11.03 -8.47
CA PRO A 165 10.35 12.12 -8.22
C PRO A 165 8.89 11.72 -8.46
N VAL A 166 7.97 12.54 -7.95
CA VAL A 166 6.52 12.41 -8.15
C VAL A 166 6.19 12.41 -9.64
N ARG A 167 5.38 11.46 -10.04
CA ARG A 167 4.78 11.34 -11.37
C ARG A 167 3.33 10.92 -11.20
N SER A 168 2.43 11.65 -11.83
CA SER A 168 0.98 11.48 -11.70
C SER A 168 0.40 10.82 -12.94
N LEU A 169 -0.50 9.85 -12.74
CA LEU A 169 -1.35 9.35 -13.83
C LEU A 169 -2.22 10.50 -14.35
N PRO A 170 -2.25 10.77 -15.67
CA PRO A 170 -3.14 11.77 -16.23
C PRO A 170 -4.60 11.54 -15.83
N LYS A 171 -5.33 12.60 -15.45
CA LYS A 171 -6.71 12.50 -14.98
C LYS A 171 -7.63 11.80 -15.98
N ALA A 172 -7.49 12.09 -17.28
CA ALA A 172 -8.28 11.44 -18.32
C ALA A 172 -8.05 9.92 -18.38
N GLU A 173 -6.80 9.49 -18.17
CA GLU A 173 -6.42 8.08 -18.12
C GLU A 173 -7.00 7.39 -16.87
N ALA A 174 -6.95 8.07 -15.72
CA ALA A 174 -7.57 7.56 -14.49
C ALA A 174 -9.09 7.36 -14.65
N VAL A 175 -9.77 8.28 -15.32
CA VAL A 175 -11.19 8.17 -15.65
C VAL A 175 -11.46 6.98 -16.58
N ALA A 176 -10.70 6.85 -17.67
CA ALA A 176 -10.84 5.76 -18.63
C ALA A 176 -10.62 4.39 -17.99
N GLN A 177 -9.56 4.23 -17.17
CA GLN A 177 -9.33 2.99 -16.43
C GLN A 177 -10.44 2.70 -15.41
N THR A 178 -11.01 3.72 -14.78
CA THR A 178 -12.15 3.56 -13.85
C THR A 178 -13.39 3.04 -14.56
N GLU A 179 -13.72 3.58 -15.73
CA GLU A 179 -14.84 3.10 -16.55
C GLU A 179 -14.65 1.64 -16.99
N HIS A 180 -13.43 1.29 -17.40
CA HIS A 180 -13.08 -0.08 -17.75
C HIS A 180 -13.25 -1.04 -16.55
N LEU A 181 -12.71 -0.71 -15.38
CA LEU A 181 -12.86 -1.51 -14.17
C LEU A 181 -14.31 -1.68 -13.73
N ARG A 182 -15.13 -0.64 -13.89
CA ARG A 182 -16.58 -0.72 -13.65
C ARG A 182 -17.25 -1.72 -14.60
N GLN A 183 -16.87 -1.70 -15.89
CA GLN A 183 -17.41 -2.64 -16.89
C GLN A 183 -16.97 -4.08 -16.61
N GLU A 184 -15.76 -4.31 -16.06
CA GLU A 184 -15.30 -5.62 -15.58
C GLU A 184 -16.04 -6.12 -14.33
N GLY A 185 -16.89 -5.29 -13.70
CA GLY A 185 -17.73 -5.69 -12.58
C GLY A 185 -17.09 -5.53 -11.18
N TYR A 186 -15.97 -4.82 -11.07
CA TYR A 186 -15.40 -4.49 -9.76
C TYR A 186 -16.37 -3.62 -8.95
N ARG A 187 -16.39 -3.83 -7.64
CA ARG A 187 -17.28 -3.13 -6.70
C ARG A 187 -16.57 -2.05 -5.87
N GLU A 188 -15.25 -2.11 -5.79
CA GLU A 188 -14.46 -1.10 -5.09
C GLU A 188 -13.18 -0.77 -5.87
N LEU A 189 -12.88 0.53 -5.97
CA LEU A 189 -11.65 1.07 -6.53
C LEU A 189 -10.75 1.58 -5.40
N VAL A 190 -9.52 1.07 -5.33
CA VAL A 190 -8.53 1.48 -4.33
C VAL A 190 -7.47 2.36 -4.99
N PHE A 191 -7.49 3.65 -4.68
CA PHE A 191 -6.43 4.58 -5.11
C PHE A 191 -5.09 4.16 -4.49
N THR A 192 -4.12 3.92 -5.34
CA THR A 192 -2.81 3.38 -4.95
C THR A 192 -1.70 4.27 -5.49
N GLY A 193 -0.66 4.44 -4.71
CA GLY A 193 0.53 5.22 -5.06
C GLY A 193 1.57 5.12 -3.95
N ILE A 194 2.72 5.70 -4.17
CA ILE A 194 3.76 5.84 -3.15
C ILE A 194 3.36 6.90 -2.13
N GLU A 195 2.81 8.02 -2.61
CA GLU A 195 2.27 9.10 -1.80
C GLU A 195 1.18 9.83 -2.60
N ILE A 196 -0.03 9.27 -2.60
CA ILE A 196 -1.14 9.76 -3.45
C ILE A 196 -1.52 11.23 -3.20
N SER A 197 -1.21 11.78 -2.03
CA SER A 197 -1.39 13.20 -1.71
C SER A 197 -0.56 14.14 -2.59
N SER A 198 0.45 13.60 -3.26
CA SER A 198 1.32 14.36 -4.19
C SER A 198 0.81 14.36 -5.62
N TRP A 199 -0.28 13.64 -5.92
CA TRP A 199 -0.86 13.63 -7.26
C TRP A 199 -1.16 15.07 -7.74
N GLY A 200 -0.81 15.35 -8.97
CA GLY A 200 -1.01 16.65 -9.62
C GLY A 200 0.16 17.63 -9.48
N ARG A 201 1.07 17.42 -8.52
CA ARG A 201 2.17 18.37 -8.29
C ARG A 201 3.13 18.51 -9.46
N ASP A 202 3.36 17.45 -10.20
CA ASP A 202 4.20 17.41 -11.40
C ASP A 202 3.48 17.93 -12.66
N LEU A 203 2.14 17.87 -12.68
CA LEU A 203 1.32 18.29 -13.83
C LEU A 203 1.27 19.81 -14.02
N LYS A 204 1.54 20.60 -12.99
CA LYS A 204 1.61 22.08 -13.02
C LYS A 204 0.35 22.77 -13.58
N ASN A 205 -0.79 22.13 -13.50
CA ASN A 205 -2.09 22.62 -13.96
C ASN A 205 -3.00 23.12 -12.83
N GLY A 206 -2.49 23.14 -11.57
CA GLY A 206 -3.21 23.56 -10.38
C GLY A 206 -4.17 22.52 -9.81
N GLU A 207 -4.28 21.34 -10.42
CA GLU A 207 -5.10 20.25 -9.91
C GLU A 207 -4.41 19.52 -8.75
N SER A 208 -5.22 18.95 -7.87
CA SER A 208 -4.83 18.21 -6.68
C SER A 208 -5.57 16.88 -6.59
N LEU A 209 -5.26 16.07 -5.58
CA LEU A 209 -5.90 14.77 -5.37
C LEU A 209 -7.43 14.87 -5.35
N ILE A 210 -8.02 15.91 -4.75
CA ILE A 210 -9.49 16.03 -4.68
C ILE A 210 -10.13 16.23 -6.06
N ASP A 211 -9.45 16.93 -6.98
CA ASP A 211 -9.93 17.13 -8.35
C ASP A 211 -9.91 15.81 -9.13
N LEU A 212 -8.93 14.94 -8.85
CA LEU A 212 -8.89 13.58 -9.38
C LEU A 212 -10.05 12.73 -8.82
N LEU A 213 -10.26 12.79 -7.49
CA LEU A 213 -11.31 12.01 -6.83
C LEU A 213 -12.69 12.37 -7.35
N GLU A 214 -12.99 13.63 -7.58
CA GLU A 214 -14.25 14.08 -8.16
C GLU A 214 -14.45 13.53 -9.58
N ALA A 215 -13.42 13.61 -10.44
CA ALA A 215 -13.51 13.10 -11.80
C ALA A 215 -13.68 11.57 -11.84
N VAL A 216 -12.93 10.85 -11.03
CA VAL A 216 -13.04 9.38 -10.92
C VAL A 216 -14.37 8.98 -10.30
N SER A 217 -14.88 9.71 -9.30
CA SER A 217 -16.18 9.44 -8.68
C SER A 217 -17.33 9.56 -9.70
N ALA A 218 -17.26 10.53 -10.60
CA ALA A 218 -18.25 10.68 -11.67
C ALA A 218 -18.26 9.48 -12.65
N ALA A 219 -17.11 8.84 -12.88
CA ALA A 219 -16.97 7.68 -13.77
C ALA A 219 -17.25 6.34 -13.07
N ALA A 220 -17.06 6.28 -11.75
CA ALA A 220 -17.12 5.05 -10.96
C ALA A 220 -18.54 4.46 -10.84
N GLY A 221 -19.61 5.25 -11.07
CA GLY A 221 -21.00 4.80 -10.85
C GLY A 221 -21.19 4.36 -9.39
N ASP A 222 -21.61 3.10 -9.18
CA ASP A 222 -21.88 2.55 -7.85
C ASP A 222 -20.63 1.92 -7.18
N MET A 223 -19.45 1.97 -7.82
CA MET A 223 -18.22 1.48 -7.20
C MET A 223 -17.83 2.33 -5.99
N ARG A 224 -17.46 1.69 -4.89
CA ARG A 224 -16.89 2.37 -3.74
C ARG A 224 -15.48 2.86 -4.08
N LEU A 225 -15.13 4.03 -3.57
CA LEU A 225 -13.80 4.62 -3.69
C LEU A 225 -13.08 4.54 -2.35
N ARG A 226 -11.91 3.95 -2.33
CA ARG A 226 -11.07 3.85 -1.13
C ARG A 226 -9.72 4.49 -1.38
N LEU A 227 -9.26 5.31 -0.43
CA LEU A 227 -7.98 5.98 -0.53
C LEU A 227 -6.84 5.10 0.01
N GLY A 228 -5.69 5.17 -0.62
CA GLY A 228 -4.42 4.73 -0.06
C GLY A 228 -3.92 5.68 1.03
N SER A 229 -2.61 5.60 1.32
CA SER A 229 -2.00 6.42 2.37
C SER A 229 -1.97 7.90 2.01
N LEU A 230 -2.37 8.73 2.97
CA LEU A 230 -2.43 10.19 2.86
C LEU A 230 -1.41 10.85 3.78
N GLU A 231 -0.86 11.95 3.30
CA GLU A 231 -0.08 12.85 4.14
C GLU A 231 -1.03 13.81 4.90
N PRO A 232 -0.84 14.04 6.21
CA PRO A 232 -1.80 14.81 7.03
C PRO A 232 -2.15 16.19 6.48
N ARG A 233 -1.22 16.90 5.82
CA ARG A 233 -1.45 18.23 5.26
C ARG A 233 -2.48 18.26 4.12
N THR A 234 -2.77 17.11 3.49
CA THR A 234 -3.81 16.99 2.47
C THR A 234 -5.21 17.14 3.06
N ILE A 235 -5.38 16.78 4.33
CA ILE A 235 -6.66 16.87 5.03
C ILE A 235 -6.93 18.32 5.44
N THR A 236 -7.38 19.11 4.50
CA THR A 236 -7.85 20.49 4.71
C THR A 236 -9.37 20.53 4.82
N GLU A 237 -9.92 21.63 5.27
CA GLU A 237 -11.37 21.83 5.33
C GLU A 237 -12.01 21.71 3.93
N ASP A 238 -11.38 22.29 2.89
CA ASP A 238 -11.83 22.16 1.51
C ASP A 238 -11.81 20.72 1.02
N PHE A 239 -10.71 20.00 1.28
CA PHE A 239 -10.62 18.58 0.97
C PHE A 239 -11.76 17.78 1.63
N CYS A 240 -11.96 17.96 2.95
CA CYS A 240 -12.97 17.22 3.68
C CYS A 240 -14.39 17.54 3.20
N ARG A 241 -14.69 18.82 2.95
CA ARG A 241 -15.99 19.25 2.43
C ARG A 241 -16.29 18.64 1.07
N ARG A 242 -15.36 18.68 0.14
CA ARG A 242 -15.49 18.11 -1.21
C ARG A 242 -15.54 16.57 -1.17
N ALA A 243 -14.65 15.95 -0.42
CA ALA A 243 -14.60 14.50 -0.28
C ALA A 243 -15.87 13.92 0.38
N ALA A 244 -16.42 14.59 1.38
CA ALA A 244 -17.67 14.18 2.02
C ALA A 244 -18.91 14.29 1.10
N ALA A 245 -18.81 15.07 0.03
CA ALA A 245 -19.86 15.16 -0.99
C ALA A 245 -19.82 14.01 -2.02
N LEU A 246 -18.76 13.20 -2.04
CA LEU A 246 -18.64 12.06 -2.96
C LEU A 246 -19.45 10.86 -2.43
N PRO A 247 -20.45 10.37 -3.20
CA PRO A 247 -21.48 9.46 -2.67
C PRO A 247 -20.93 8.10 -2.23
N HIS A 248 -19.85 7.65 -2.83
CA HIS A 248 -19.31 6.30 -2.61
C HIS A 248 -17.88 6.29 -2.04
N LEU A 249 -17.41 7.43 -1.53
CA LEU A 249 -16.10 7.48 -0.86
C LEU A 249 -16.19 6.77 0.50
N CYS A 250 -15.34 5.78 0.68
CA CYS A 250 -15.23 5.04 1.91
C CYS A 250 -14.68 5.95 3.03
N PRO A 251 -15.34 6.08 4.20
CA PRO A 251 -14.86 6.86 5.32
C PRO A 251 -13.72 6.13 6.07
N HIS A 252 -12.67 5.81 5.34
CA HIS A 252 -11.45 5.18 5.81
C HIS A 252 -10.25 5.99 5.33
N PHE A 253 -9.46 6.50 6.26
CA PHE A 253 -8.34 7.39 5.99
C PHE A 253 -7.08 6.89 6.69
N HIS A 254 -6.14 6.39 5.90
CA HIS A 254 -4.84 6.01 6.40
C HIS A 254 -3.91 7.23 6.38
N LEU A 255 -3.62 7.82 7.54
CA LEU A 255 -2.75 8.98 7.68
C LEU A 255 -1.36 8.56 8.17
N SER A 256 -0.32 8.95 7.47
CA SER A 256 1.07 8.59 7.81
C SER A 256 1.58 9.40 9.01
N LEU A 257 1.40 8.93 10.25
CA LEU A 257 1.87 9.61 11.48
C LEU A 257 3.37 9.46 11.69
N GLN A 258 3.86 8.23 11.72
CA GLN A 258 5.24 7.80 11.96
C GLN A 258 5.74 8.02 13.41
N SER A 259 5.42 9.13 14.07
CA SER A 259 5.71 9.45 15.49
C SER A 259 4.71 10.48 16.03
N GLY A 260 4.36 10.39 17.30
CA GLY A 260 3.54 11.36 18.02
C GLY A 260 4.35 12.40 18.82
N CYS A 261 5.63 12.57 18.52
CA CYS A 261 6.50 13.56 19.15
C CYS A 261 7.13 14.49 18.11
N ASP A 262 6.98 15.81 18.28
CA ASP A 262 7.46 16.80 17.32
C ASP A 262 8.98 16.79 17.14
N ALA A 263 9.76 16.52 18.20
CA ALA A 263 11.20 16.40 18.09
C ALA A 263 11.60 15.22 17.20
N THR A 264 10.93 14.08 17.34
CA THR A 264 11.14 12.89 16.51
C THR A 264 10.68 13.13 15.08
N LEU A 265 9.51 13.73 14.86
CA LEU A 265 9.00 14.11 13.52
C LEU A 265 9.98 15.04 12.78
N LYS A 266 10.56 16.01 13.49
CA LYS A 266 11.59 16.88 12.94
C LYS A 266 12.85 16.12 12.53
N ARG A 267 13.35 15.20 13.36
CA ARG A 267 14.49 14.32 13.02
C ARG A 267 14.16 13.41 11.84
N MET A 268 12.92 12.95 11.71
CA MET A 268 12.42 12.19 10.58
C MET A 268 12.29 13.01 9.29
N ASN A 269 12.46 14.34 9.35
CA ASN A 269 12.21 15.30 8.27
C ASN A 269 10.75 15.28 7.79
N ARG A 270 9.79 15.06 8.72
CA ARG A 270 8.36 15.17 8.39
C ARG A 270 7.98 16.63 8.18
N LYS A 271 7.00 16.86 7.32
CA LYS A 271 6.56 18.21 6.90
C LYS A 271 5.33 18.71 7.67
N TYR A 272 5.02 18.05 8.75
CA TYR A 272 3.94 18.34 9.69
C TYR A 272 4.42 18.07 11.13
N ASP A 273 3.70 18.59 12.09
CA ASP A 273 3.83 18.36 13.52
C ASP A 273 2.57 17.67 14.09
N THR A 274 2.57 17.41 15.38
CA THR A 274 1.45 16.78 16.09
C THR A 274 0.19 17.67 16.06
N ALA A 275 0.35 18.99 16.14
CA ALA A 275 -0.78 19.93 16.06
C ALA A 275 -1.49 19.84 14.70
N ARG A 276 -0.72 19.80 13.60
CA ARG A 276 -1.29 19.64 12.26
C ARG A 276 -1.94 18.27 12.08
N PHE A 277 -1.36 17.20 12.63
CA PHE A 277 -1.94 15.87 12.57
C PHE A 277 -3.28 15.81 13.34
N ARG A 278 -3.32 16.34 14.55
CA ARG A 278 -4.54 16.47 15.38
C ARG A 278 -5.66 17.19 14.63
N GLU A 279 -5.31 18.30 13.96
CA GLU A 279 -6.27 19.06 13.15
C GLU A 279 -6.83 18.21 12.00
N SER A 280 -6.00 17.37 11.36
CA SER A 280 -6.46 16.43 10.32
C SER A 280 -7.47 15.44 10.86
N VAL A 281 -7.21 14.84 12.01
CA VAL A 281 -8.13 13.90 12.67
C VAL A 281 -9.44 14.62 13.06
N ARG A 282 -9.35 15.83 13.60
CA ARG A 282 -10.52 16.65 13.96
C ARG A 282 -11.40 16.93 12.74
N LEU A 283 -10.80 17.36 11.62
CA LEU A 283 -11.53 17.62 10.37
C LEU A 283 -12.22 16.37 9.83
N LEU A 284 -11.54 15.24 9.81
CA LEU A 284 -12.16 13.97 9.37
C LEU A 284 -13.37 13.61 10.23
N ASN A 285 -13.27 13.72 11.56
CA ASN A 285 -14.38 13.46 12.47
C ASN A 285 -15.53 14.48 12.34
N GLN A 286 -15.24 15.72 11.91
CA GLN A 286 -16.25 16.75 11.68
C GLN A 286 -17.06 16.48 10.41
N TYR A 287 -16.41 16.03 9.33
CA TYR A 287 -17.05 15.92 8.01
C TYR A 287 -17.56 14.51 7.69
N PHE A 288 -17.05 13.47 8.37
CA PHE A 288 -17.44 12.08 8.14
C PHE A 288 -18.05 11.46 9.40
N HIS A 289 -19.10 10.67 9.20
CA HIS A 289 -19.70 9.94 10.32
C HIS A 289 -18.82 8.73 10.69
N ARG A 290 -18.25 8.75 11.89
CA ARG A 290 -17.40 7.66 12.43
C ARG A 290 -16.33 7.17 11.44
N PRO A 291 -15.47 8.04 10.91
CA PRO A 291 -14.44 7.59 10.00
C PRO A 291 -13.45 6.64 10.69
N ALA A 292 -12.95 5.66 9.97
CA ALA A 292 -11.81 4.88 10.42
C ALA A 292 -10.52 5.63 10.08
N VAL A 293 -9.91 6.26 11.06
CA VAL A 293 -8.56 6.82 10.90
C VAL A 293 -7.56 5.75 11.29
N THR A 294 -6.71 5.34 10.35
CA THR A 294 -5.64 4.37 10.58
C THR A 294 -4.28 4.99 10.34
N THR A 295 -3.22 4.39 10.89
CA THR A 295 -1.89 4.99 10.78
C THR A 295 -0.74 4.00 10.90
N ASP A 296 0.47 4.45 10.53
CA ASP A 296 1.74 3.77 10.77
C ASP A 296 2.51 4.45 11.91
N LEU A 297 3.19 3.66 12.74
CA LEU A 297 4.07 4.13 13.80
C LEU A 297 5.42 3.43 13.71
N ILE A 298 6.52 4.20 13.77
CA ILE A 298 7.89 3.70 13.86
C ILE A 298 8.38 3.89 15.28
N CYS A 299 8.66 2.79 15.99
CA CYS A 299 9.18 2.79 17.36
C CYS A 299 10.71 2.68 17.37
N GLY A 300 11.36 3.43 18.28
CA GLY A 300 12.81 3.41 18.43
C GLY A 300 13.51 4.01 17.23
N PHE A 301 12.99 5.10 16.70
CA PHE A 301 13.72 5.93 15.73
C PHE A 301 15.06 6.39 16.32
N PRO A 302 16.13 6.58 15.52
CA PRO A 302 17.42 7.04 16.03
C PRO A 302 17.29 8.25 16.98
N GLU A 303 17.99 8.16 18.11
CA GLU A 303 18.03 9.19 19.16
C GLU A 303 16.67 9.43 19.88
N GLU A 304 15.66 8.60 19.64
CA GLU A 304 14.38 8.71 20.35
C GLU A 304 14.57 8.38 21.83
N THR A 305 14.26 9.34 22.71
CA THR A 305 14.32 9.17 24.16
C THR A 305 13.07 8.46 24.70
N GLU A 306 13.09 8.03 25.96
CA GLU A 306 11.93 7.45 26.62
C GLU A 306 10.81 8.48 26.83
N GLU A 307 11.17 9.74 27.08
CA GLU A 307 10.23 10.84 27.20
C GLU A 307 9.50 11.10 25.87
N GLU A 308 10.24 11.16 24.76
CA GLU A 308 9.66 11.36 23.41
C GLU A 308 8.75 10.20 23.03
N PHE A 309 9.12 8.97 23.38
CA PHE A 309 8.26 7.80 23.19
C PHE A 309 7.01 7.88 24.07
N GLY A 310 7.12 8.35 25.32
CA GLY A 310 5.98 8.62 26.21
C GLY A 310 5.00 9.64 25.62
N GLN A 311 5.51 10.74 25.02
CA GLN A 311 4.70 11.72 24.28
C GLN A 311 3.97 11.04 23.09
N THR A 312 4.66 10.17 22.36
CA THR A 312 4.07 9.42 21.25
C THR A 312 2.91 8.53 21.72
N LEU A 313 3.05 7.82 22.84
CA LEU A 313 1.97 7.00 23.40
C LEU A 313 0.75 7.84 23.78
N ALA A 314 0.96 8.96 24.47
CA ALA A 314 -0.13 9.87 24.85
C ALA A 314 -0.84 10.44 23.59
N PHE A 315 -0.09 10.80 22.57
CA PHE A 315 -0.65 11.37 21.35
C PHE A 315 -1.48 10.35 20.54
N ILE A 316 -1.05 9.10 20.44
CA ILE A 316 -1.85 8.08 19.73
C ILE A 316 -3.15 7.77 20.48
N GLU A 317 -3.13 7.74 21.84
CA GLU A 317 -4.35 7.59 22.63
C GLU A 317 -5.31 8.77 22.46
N GLU A 318 -4.79 10.00 22.40
CA GLU A 318 -5.59 11.21 22.13
C GLU A 318 -6.27 11.15 20.75
N CYS A 319 -5.56 10.66 19.71
CA CYS A 319 -6.11 10.58 18.35
C CYS A 319 -7.16 9.49 18.18
N GLY A 320 -7.11 8.40 18.95
CA GLY A 320 -8.12 7.34 18.94
C GLY A 320 -8.21 6.58 17.62
N PHE A 321 -7.10 6.00 17.15
CA PHE A 321 -7.04 5.32 15.85
C PHE A 321 -7.89 4.04 15.79
N ALA A 322 -8.56 3.83 14.66
CA ALA A 322 -9.31 2.61 14.40
C ALA A 322 -8.40 1.37 14.23
N ALA A 323 -7.21 1.55 13.67
CA ALA A 323 -6.17 0.53 13.60
C ALA A 323 -4.80 1.18 13.39
N MET A 324 -3.73 0.47 13.76
CA MET A 324 -2.36 0.96 13.61
C MET A 324 -1.44 -0.16 13.13
N HIS A 325 -0.50 0.17 12.24
CA HIS A 325 0.64 -0.66 11.91
C HIS A 325 1.87 -0.14 12.66
N ILE A 326 2.44 -0.97 13.51
CA ILE A 326 3.54 -0.57 14.40
C ILE A 326 4.79 -1.37 14.03
N PHE A 327 5.87 -0.65 13.76
CA PHE A 327 7.13 -1.23 13.31
C PHE A 327 8.28 -0.75 14.19
N PRO A 328 9.22 -1.63 14.57
CA PRO A 328 10.51 -1.17 15.05
C PRO A 328 11.26 -0.48 13.91
N TYR A 329 11.98 0.61 14.21
CA TYR A 329 12.80 1.27 13.21
C TYR A 329 13.79 0.29 12.58
N SER A 330 13.78 0.23 11.25
CA SER A 330 14.65 -0.63 10.43
C SER A 330 15.73 0.20 9.73
N ILE A 331 16.98 -0.05 10.02
CA ILE A 331 18.12 0.65 9.42
C ILE A 331 18.12 0.40 7.91
N ARG A 332 18.19 1.49 7.12
CA ARG A 332 18.29 1.45 5.66
C ARG A 332 19.62 2.06 5.23
N PRO A 333 20.59 1.27 4.71
CA PRO A 333 21.84 1.80 4.16
C PRO A 333 21.56 2.91 3.14
N GLY A 334 22.38 3.96 3.14
CA GLY A 334 22.22 5.10 2.24
C GLY A 334 21.22 6.18 2.70
N THR A 335 20.48 5.94 3.78
CA THR A 335 19.59 6.96 4.38
C THR A 335 20.29 7.75 5.49
N LYS A 336 19.84 8.99 5.73
CA LYS A 336 20.42 9.85 6.79
C LYS A 336 20.28 9.22 8.17
N ALA A 337 19.15 8.61 8.47
CA ALA A 337 18.88 7.99 9.77
C ALA A 337 19.78 6.77 10.05
N ALA A 338 20.35 6.13 9.03
CA ALA A 338 21.29 5.04 9.21
C ALA A 338 22.62 5.48 9.89
N ALA A 339 22.99 6.76 9.71
CA ALA A 339 24.21 7.34 10.29
C ALA A 339 24.01 7.99 11.68
N MET A 340 22.75 8.06 12.15
CA MET A 340 22.42 8.65 13.47
C MET A 340 22.64 7.63 14.60
N GLY A 341 22.61 8.11 15.85
CA GLY A 341 22.72 7.28 17.05
C GLY A 341 21.58 6.28 17.18
N GLN A 342 21.88 4.99 17.08
CA GLN A 342 20.84 3.95 17.02
C GLN A 342 20.31 3.59 18.41
N VAL A 343 19.00 3.46 18.51
CA VAL A 343 18.35 2.89 19.71
C VAL A 343 18.61 1.37 19.74
N PRO A 344 18.95 0.79 20.90
CA PRO A 344 19.21 -0.65 21.01
C PRO A 344 18.01 -1.50 20.56
N PRO A 345 18.24 -2.67 19.92
CA PRO A 345 17.16 -3.54 19.43
C PRO A 345 16.13 -3.91 20.52
N ALA A 346 16.57 -4.28 21.71
CA ALA A 346 15.69 -4.63 22.82
C ALA A 346 14.76 -3.47 23.24
N VAL A 347 15.23 -2.21 23.17
CA VAL A 347 14.42 -1.03 23.44
C VAL A 347 13.39 -0.81 22.34
N LYS A 348 13.77 -1.01 21.06
CA LYS A 348 12.82 -0.95 19.93
C LYS A 348 11.70 -1.96 20.08
N GLU A 349 12.03 -3.20 20.42
CA GLU A 349 11.07 -4.29 20.65
C GLU A 349 10.13 -3.97 21.82
N GLN A 350 10.67 -3.51 22.95
CA GLN A 350 9.89 -3.11 24.11
C GLN A 350 8.91 -1.97 23.77
N ARG A 351 9.37 -0.93 23.06
CA ARG A 351 8.52 0.18 22.62
C ARG A 351 7.44 -0.27 21.65
N THR A 352 7.79 -1.14 20.69
CA THR A 352 6.82 -1.72 19.75
C THR A 352 5.74 -2.51 20.49
N ALA A 353 6.11 -3.31 21.49
CA ALA A 353 5.13 -4.06 22.29
C ALA A 353 4.20 -3.13 23.10
N ARG A 354 4.74 -2.09 23.74
CA ARG A 354 3.94 -1.10 24.49
C ARG A 354 2.96 -0.33 23.58
N ALA A 355 3.43 0.12 22.43
CA ALA A 355 2.58 0.78 21.46
C ALA A 355 1.51 -0.19 20.90
N GLY A 356 1.86 -1.46 20.68
CA GLY A 356 0.93 -2.52 20.29
C GLY A 356 -0.23 -2.69 21.25
N GLN A 357 0.05 -2.69 22.57
CA GLN A 357 -1.01 -2.77 23.60
C GLN A 357 -1.97 -1.58 23.55
N VAL A 358 -1.45 -0.37 23.30
CA VAL A 358 -2.30 0.82 23.14
C VAL A 358 -3.16 0.70 21.89
N ALA A 359 -2.57 0.29 20.77
CA ALA A 359 -3.28 0.12 19.51
C ALA A 359 -4.38 -0.95 19.59
N GLU A 360 -4.13 -2.07 20.28
CA GLU A 360 -5.12 -3.14 20.50
C GLU A 360 -6.33 -2.64 21.30
N ARG A 361 -6.11 -1.87 22.38
CA ARG A 361 -7.22 -1.27 23.16
C ARG A 361 -8.06 -0.31 22.31
N MET A 362 -7.40 0.56 21.51
CA MET A 362 -8.09 1.49 20.63
C MET A 362 -8.88 0.77 19.53
N HIS A 363 -8.27 -0.22 18.89
CA HIS A 363 -8.92 -1.03 17.86
C HIS A 363 -10.17 -1.71 18.41
N ARG A 364 -10.07 -2.35 19.58
CA ARG A 364 -11.20 -3.00 20.24
C ARG A 364 -12.32 -2.01 20.56
N ALA A 365 -11.99 -0.85 21.11
CA ALA A 365 -12.97 0.21 21.39
C ALA A 365 -13.67 0.70 20.10
N TYR A 366 -12.91 0.80 18.98
CA TYR A 366 -13.49 1.15 17.68
C TYR A 366 -14.46 0.08 17.19
N LEU A 367 -14.08 -1.21 17.24
CA LEU A 367 -14.94 -2.34 16.87
C LEU A 367 -16.22 -2.39 17.74
N GLU A 368 -16.10 -2.28 19.06
CA GLU A 368 -17.23 -2.25 19.99
C GLU A 368 -18.18 -1.09 19.66
N GLY A 369 -17.65 0.05 19.29
CA GLY A 369 -18.45 1.19 18.83
C GLY A 369 -19.16 0.97 17.48
N CYS A 370 -18.82 -0.05 16.70
CA CYS A 370 -19.54 -0.43 15.48
C CYS A 370 -20.79 -1.28 15.77
N VAL A 371 -20.92 -1.85 16.95
CA VAL A 371 -22.08 -2.70 17.31
C VAL A 371 -23.36 -1.88 17.28
N GLY A 372 -24.41 -2.44 16.68
CA GLY A 372 -25.70 -1.79 16.46
C GLY A 372 -25.77 -0.92 15.18
N GLN A 373 -24.64 -0.62 14.54
CA GLN A 373 -24.61 0.09 13.26
C GLN A 373 -24.97 -0.83 12.09
N VAL A 374 -25.43 -0.24 10.99
CA VAL A 374 -25.65 -0.94 9.71
C VAL A 374 -24.61 -0.44 8.70
N TYR A 375 -23.90 -1.37 8.05
CA TYR A 375 -22.91 -1.05 7.03
C TYR A 375 -23.20 -1.80 5.73
N PRO A 376 -23.03 -1.17 4.56
CA PRO A 376 -23.00 -1.86 3.27
C PRO A 376 -21.67 -2.61 3.12
N VAL A 377 -21.67 -3.91 3.36
CA VAL A 377 -20.47 -4.77 3.33
C VAL A 377 -20.26 -5.33 1.93
N LEU A 378 -19.06 -5.16 1.40
CA LEU A 378 -18.62 -5.85 0.18
C LEU A 378 -18.07 -7.22 0.56
N PHE A 379 -18.79 -8.26 0.19
CA PHE A 379 -18.44 -9.64 0.49
C PHE A 379 -17.43 -10.20 -0.52
N GLU A 380 -16.43 -10.93 -0.02
CA GLU A 380 -15.27 -11.36 -0.80
C GLU A 380 -15.10 -12.88 -0.82
N GLN A 381 -15.14 -13.54 0.33
CA GLN A 381 -14.81 -14.97 0.43
C GLN A 381 -15.48 -15.66 1.62
N ALA A 382 -15.64 -16.97 1.50
CA ALA A 382 -15.97 -17.83 2.62
C ALA A 382 -14.72 -18.11 3.48
N LYS A 383 -14.82 -17.98 4.79
CA LYS A 383 -13.74 -18.21 5.75
C LYS A 383 -14.31 -18.66 7.09
N ASP A 384 -13.82 -19.78 7.61
CA ASP A 384 -14.15 -20.31 8.95
C ASP A 384 -15.67 -20.43 9.22
N GLY A 385 -16.46 -20.87 8.22
CA GLY A 385 -17.91 -21.05 8.33
C GLY A 385 -18.73 -19.76 8.23
N LEU A 386 -18.11 -18.66 7.86
CA LEU A 386 -18.74 -17.37 7.58
C LEU A 386 -18.43 -16.93 6.16
N TYR A 387 -19.27 -16.09 5.60
CA TYR A 387 -18.90 -15.27 4.47
C TYR A 387 -18.37 -13.93 4.96
N THR A 388 -17.14 -13.56 4.57
CA THR A 388 -16.47 -12.36 5.06
C THR A 388 -16.33 -11.32 3.96
N GLY A 389 -16.29 -10.05 4.37
CA GLY A 389 -16.09 -8.92 3.50
C GLY A 389 -15.71 -7.67 4.29
N HIS A 390 -15.59 -6.55 3.61
CA HIS A 390 -15.19 -5.29 4.25
C HIS A 390 -16.30 -4.24 4.21
N ALA A 391 -16.54 -3.65 5.36
CA ALA A 391 -17.37 -2.46 5.48
C ALA A 391 -16.66 -1.22 4.88
N PRO A 392 -17.36 -0.10 4.63
CA PRO A 392 -16.73 1.12 4.11
C PRO A 392 -15.60 1.66 5.00
N ASN A 393 -15.69 1.50 6.32
CA ASN A 393 -14.64 1.84 7.29
C ASN A 393 -13.46 0.83 7.33
N TYR A 394 -13.44 -0.15 6.40
CA TYR A 394 -12.42 -1.16 6.23
C TYR A 394 -12.36 -2.23 7.35
N MET A 395 -13.33 -2.28 8.22
CA MET A 395 -13.42 -3.38 9.19
C MET A 395 -13.94 -4.65 8.50
N GLU A 396 -13.33 -5.80 8.83
CA GLU A 396 -13.79 -7.11 8.34
C GLU A 396 -15.10 -7.47 9.05
N VAL A 397 -16.09 -7.90 8.27
CA VAL A 397 -17.41 -8.30 8.75
C VAL A 397 -17.69 -9.72 8.29
N GLY A 398 -18.14 -10.59 9.21
CA GLY A 398 -18.55 -11.95 8.91
C GLY A 398 -20.05 -12.18 9.19
N VAL A 399 -20.73 -12.84 8.24
CA VAL A 399 -22.13 -13.26 8.37
C VAL A 399 -22.26 -14.75 8.12
N ALA A 400 -23.25 -15.40 8.75
CA ALA A 400 -23.58 -16.81 8.52
C ALA A 400 -24.48 -16.92 7.27
N ALA A 401 -23.88 -16.90 6.08
CA ALA A 401 -24.55 -17.01 4.79
C ALA A 401 -23.59 -17.57 3.74
N ASP A 402 -24.12 -18.00 2.59
CA ASP A 402 -23.35 -18.54 1.47
C ASP A 402 -23.61 -17.76 0.19
N GLY A 403 -22.69 -17.86 -0.79
CA GLY A 403 -22.88 -17.35 -2.15
C GLY A 403 -22.83 -15.84 -2.30
N LEU A 404 -22.16 -15.13 -1.39
CA LEU A 404 -22.14 -13.67 -1.36
C LEU A 404 -20.96 -13.03 -2.11
N HIS A 405 -20.22 -13.78 -2.94
CA HIS A 405 -19.07 -13.23 -3.65
C HIS A 405 -19.42 -12.01 -4.52
N ASN A 406 -18.66 -10.93 -4.37
CA ASN A 406 -18.75 -9.69 -5.15
C ASN A 406 -20.10 -8.97 -5.06
N VAL A 407 -20.81 -9.09 -3.94
CA VAL A 407 -22.05 -8.35 -3.66
C VAL A 407 -21.85 -7.39 -2.50
N ILE A 408 -22.56 -6.26 -2.53
CA ILE A 408 -22.64 -5.32 -1.42
C ILE A 408 -24.04 -5.47 -0.81
N LEU A 409 -24.11 -5.81 0.47
CA LEU A 409 -25.35 -5.95 1.22
C LEU A 409 -25.25 -5.22 2.56
N ASP A 410 -26.39 -4.71 3.01
CA ASP A 410 -26.48 -4.07 4.32
C ASP A 410 -26.43 -5.14 5.43
N VAL A 411 -25.57 -4.89 6.40
CA VAL A 411 -25.33 -5.78 7.56
C VAL A 411 -25.47 -4.99 8.84
N LYS A 412 -26.37 -5.43 9.71
CA LYS A 412 -26.45 -4.92 11.09
C LYS A 412 -25.42 -5.63 11.94
N ILE A 413 -24.51 -4.88 12.53
CA ILE A 413 -23.46 -5.43 13.40
C ILE A 413 -24.08 -5.82 14.73
N THR A 414 -23.93 -7.09 15.11
CA THR A 414 -24.50 -7.68 16.33
C THR A 414 -23.47 -7.92 17.43
N GLY A 415 -22.17 -7.95 17.08
CA GLY A 415 -21.11 -8.19 18.06
C GLY A 415 -19.71 -8.12 17.47
N VAL A 416 -18.73 -8.42 18.30
CA VAL A 416 -17.29 -8.49 17.96
C VAL A 416 -16.78 -9.88 18.35
N ASP A 417 -16.05 -10.52 17.44
CA ASP A 417 -15.41 -11.82 17.66
C ASP A 417 -13.94 -11.74 17.21
N GLY A 418 -13.03 -11.62 18.19
CA GLY A 418 -11.63 -11.31 17.92
C GLY A 418 -11.48 -9.96 17.25
N GLU A 419 -11.00 -9.96 16.02
CA GLU A 419 -10.80 -8.77 15.16
C GLU A 419 -11.91 -8.59 14.11
N ILE A 420 -12.93 -9.47 14.08
CA ILE A 420 -13.99 -9.49 13.09
C ILE A 420 -15.30 -9.00 13.71
N LEU A 421 -16.01 -8.14 13.03
CA LEU A 421 -17.38 -7.76 13.34
C LEU A 421 -18.33 -8.89 12.93
N ARG A 422 -19.24 -9.30 13.82
CA ARG A 422 -20.33 -10.23 13.52
C ARG A 422 -21.58 -9.44 13.16
N GLY A 423 -22.30 -9.90 12.16
CA GLY A 423 -23.52 -9.24 11.76
C GLY A 423 -24.56 -10.16 11.13
N GLU A 424 -25.72 -9.58 10.90
CA GLU A 424 -26.87 -10.20 10.24
C GLU A 424 -27.26 -9.35 9.03
N LEU A 425 -27.66 -10.01 7.93
CA LEU A 425 -28.20 -9.34 6.75
C LEU A 425 -29.52 -8.66 7.11
N THR A 426 -29.74 -7.43 6.63
CA THR A 426 -30.96 -6.66 6.90
C THR A 426 -31.91 -6.65 5.72
#